data_1dd86ce6aad564ef0a285624b6fb2e40
#
_entry.id   1dd86ce6aad564ef0a285624b6fb2e40
#
_cell.length_a   1.000
_cell.length_b   1.000
_cell.length_c   1.000
_cell.angle_alpha   90.00
_cell.angle_beta   90.00
_cell.angle_gamma   90.00
#
_symmetry.space_group_name_H-M   'P 1'
#
loop_
_entity.id
_entity.type
_entity.pdbx_description
1 polymer ?
#
loop_
_entity_poly.entity_id
_entity_poly.type
_entity_poly.pdbx_seq_one_letter_code
_entity_poly.pdbx_strand_id
1 'polypeptide(L)'
;MKKNQLLALLLAAVMLLAVLTGCAAKTEPAQEEPAQSETAPETETSAPAEEEPAPAEEPEAEDTASAVTLTDMTGREITLDAPAERVVALTASDCEILYALGAGDLLVGRGEYCDYPAEVLDVPSVQSGYDTNIEQIIALEPQVLLMSTMAQTDEQVQQLEAAGVRVVVSDAQDIEGTYTAINMIGELVGRQAEAASIVESMQKTFDEIRANAGDGTKSIYFEVSPLQYGLWTAGSGTFM
;
A
#
# COMPACT_ATOMS: atom_id res chain seq x y z
N MET A 1 -21.00 9.20 -52.80
CA MET A 1 -20.30 8.74 -51.59
C MET A 1 -20.33 9.88 -50.58
N LYS A 2 -20.80 9.66 -49.36
CA LYS A 2 -20.96 10.71 -48.32
C LYS A 2 -19.58 11.07 -47.80
N LYS A 3 -19.31 12.37 -47.57
CA LYS A 3 -18.02 12.97 -47.15
C LYS A 3 -17.33 12.19 -46.03
N ASN A 4 -18.08 11.58 -45.12
CA ASN A 4 -17.59 10.79 -44.01
C ASN A 4 -17.00 9.41 -44.42
N GLN A 5 -17.43 8.84 -45.56
CA GLN A 5 -16.88 7.58 -46.08
C GLN A 5 -15.53 7.79 -46.75
N LEU A 6 -15.33 8.99 -47.37
CA LEU A 6 -14.03 9.37 -47.95
C LEU A 6 -12.97 9.61 -46.89
N LEU A 7 -13.38 10.21 -45.75
CA LEU A 7 -12.48 10.46 -44.62
C LEU A 7 -12.04 9.16 -43.91
N ALA A 8 -12.95 8.18 -43.81
CA ALA A 8 -12.64 6.88 -43.21
C ALA A 8 -11.68 6.05 -44.10
N LEU A 9 -11.79 6.15 -45.42
CA LEU A 9 -10.90 5.50 -46.36
C LEU A 9 -9.49 6.11 -46.38
N LEU A 10 -9.37 7.42 -46.19
CA LEU A 10 -8.10 8.13 -46.07
C LEU A 10 -7.34 7.80 -44.77
N LEU A 11 -8.06 7.65 -43.67
CA LEU A 11 -7.49 7.23 -42.37
C LEU A 11 -6.98 5.77 -42.41
N ALA A 12 -7.70 4.87 -43.07
CA ALA A 12 -7.29 3.47 -43.24
C ALA A 12 -6.03 3.33 -44.11
N ALA A 13 -5.85 4.17 -45.13
CA ALA A 13 -4.67 4.16 -45.99
C ALA A 13 -3.41 4.68 -45.31
N VAL A 14 -3.53 5.61 -44.36
CA VAL A 14 -2.39 6.13 -43.56
C VAL A 14 -1.91 5.12 -42.55
N MET A 15 -2.77 4.29 -41.97
CA MET A 15 -2.37 3.24 -41.03
C MET A 15 -1.67 2.04 -41.74
N LEU A 16 -1.90 1.81 -43.03
CA LEU A 16 -1.27 0.71 -43.75
C LEU A 16 0.18 1.02 -44.22
N LEU A 17 0.60 2.28 -44.22
CA LEU A 17 1.94 2.69 -44.63
C LEU A 17 3.00 2.68 -43.51
N ALA A 18 2.57 2.48 -42.25
CA ALA A 18 3.48 2.51 -41.08
C ALA A 18 4.13 1.16 -40.72
N VAL A 19 3.88 0.09 -41.46
CA VAL A 19 4.33 -1.29 -41.12
C VAL A 19 5.52 -1.77 -41.94
N LEU A 20 6.11 -0.95 -42.85
CA LEU A 20 7.13 -1.37 -43.81
C LEU A 20 8.51 -0.68 -43.68
N THR A 21 8.95 -0.29 -42.49
CA THR A 21 10.36 0.08 -42.26
C THR A 21 10.77 -0.41 -40.87
N GLY A 22 11.62 -1.36 -40.68
CA GLY A 22 12.70 -2.01 -41.34
C GLY A 22 13.55 -2.68 -40.28
N CYS A 23 13.83 -3.95 -40.48
CA CYS A 23 14.91 -4.67 -39.81
C CYS A 23 16.26 -4.12 -40.27
N ALA A 24 17.19 -3.87 -39.31
CA ALA A 24 18.61 -4.02 -39.58
C ALA A 24 19.34 -4.40 -38.29
N ALA A 25 19.78 -5.62 -38.24
CA ALA A 25 20.73 -6.19 -37.32
C ALA A 25 22.15 -5.65 -37.54
N LYS A 26 22.97 -5.52 -36.48
CA LYS A 26 24.44 -5.60 -36.57
C LYS A 26 24.98 -5.99 -35.20
N THR A 27 25.30 -7.26 -35.05
CA THR A 27 26.61 -7.95 -35.00
C THR A 27 27.64 -7.40 -34.00
N GLU A 28 27.93 -8.26 -33.02
CA GLU A 28 29.13 -8.34 -32.17
C GLU A 28 30.46 -8.33 -32.96
N PRO A 29 31.62 -8.11 -32.30
CA PRO A 29 32.44 -9.28 -32.00
C PRO A 29 33.08 -9.31 -30.60
N ALA A 30 33.37 -10.55 -30.24
CA ALA A 30 34.03 -11.09 -29.08
C ALA A 30 35.55 -10.94 -29.07
N GLN A 31 36.14 -11.46 -28.01
CA GLN A 31 37.55 -11.88 -27.73
C GLN A 31 38.38 -10.86 -26.93
N GLU A 32 39.14 -11.23 -25.88
CA GLU A 32 39.95 -12.41 -25.62
C GLU A 32 40.36 -12.49 -24.15
N GLU A 33 40.41 -13.70 -23.59
CA GLU A 33 41.24 -14.11 -22.46
C GLU A 33 42.66 -14.40 -22.97
N PRO A 34 43.77 -14.38 -22.15
CA PRO A 34 44.24 -15.59 -21.51
C PRO A 34 44.94 -15.40 -20.13
N ALA A 35 44.71 -16.30 -19.20
CA ALA A 35 45.50 -17.47 -18.79
C ALA A 35 46.83 -17.29 -18.03
N GLN A 36 46.86 -17.93 -16.84
CA GLN A 36 47.91 -18.70 -16.18
C GLN A 36 49.14 -18.02 -15.53
N SER A 37 49.39 -18.32 -14.26
CA SER A 37 50.39 -19.28 -13.81
C SER A 37 50.58 -19.27 -12.30
N GLU A 38 50.32 -20.40 -11.63
CA GLU A 38 51.18 -21.22 -10.79
C GLU A 38 52.20 -20.49 -9.87
N THR A 39 52.20 -20.76 -8.59
CA THR A 39 52.97 -21.79 -7.87
C THR A 39 52.80 -21.65 -6.35
N ALA A 40 52.55 -22.76 -5.66
CA ALA A 40 52.80 -22.95 -4.23
C ALA A 40 54.30 -23.24 -3.99
N PRO A 41 54.85 -23.18 -2.73
CA PRO A 41 54.77 -24.35 -1.86
C PRO A 41 54.61 -24.06 -0.35
N GLU A 42 54.23 -25.12 0.31
CA GLU A 42 54.06 -25.43 1.71
C GLU A 42 55.18 -24.94 2.67
N THR A 43 54.79 -24.61 3.90
CA THR A 43 55.53 -25.04 5.08
C THR A 43 54.56 -25.24 6.28
N GLU A 44 54.52 -26.48 6.76
CA GLU A 44 53.90 -26.92 8.00
C GLU A 44 54.55 -26.20 9.22
N THR A 45 53.74 -25.85 10.23
CA THR A 45 54.14 -25.95 11.62
C THR A 45 52.91 -26.18 12.52
N SER A 46 53.00 -27.24 13.27
CA SER A 46 52.07 -27.91 14.15
C SER A 46 51.78 -27.12 15.44
N ALA A 47 50.49 -27.09 15.79
CA ALA A 47 49.77 -27.21 17.08
C ALA A 47 50.23 -26.39 18.33
N PRO A 48 49.34 -26.08 19.32
CA PRO A 48 48.32 -27.00 19.87
C PRO A 48 46.89 -26.44 19.97
N ALA A 49 45.96 -27.38 20.15
CA ALA A 49 44.56 -27.24 20.37
C ALA A 49 44.21 -26.38 21.59
N GLU A 50 43.42 -25.35 21.40
CA GLU A 50 42.67 -24.68 22.44
C GLU A 50 41.19 -24.99 22.23
N GLU A 51 40.56 -25.54 23.25
CA GLU A 51 39.17 -25.97 23.26
C GLU A 51 38.28 -24.73 22.95
N GLU A 52 37.59 -24.82 21.82
CA GLU A 52 36.51 -23.89 21.47
C GLU A 52 35.31 -24.19 22.37
N PRO A 53 34.77 -23.24 23.15
CA PRO A 53 33.51 -23.45 23.84
C PRO A 53 32.39 -23.62 22.83
N ALA A 54 31.56 -24.63 23.03
CA ALA A 54 30.37 -24.94 22.26
C ALA A 54 29.51 -23.66 22.04
N PRO A 55 28.92 -23.49 20.87
CA PRO A 55 27.98 -22.40 20.64
C PRO A 55 26.84 -22.55 21.65
N ALA A 56 26.62 -21.50 22.47
CA ALA A 56 25.40 -21.39 23.22
C ALA A 56 24.24 -21.37 22.19
N GLU A 57 23.35 -22.32 22.31
CA GLU A 57 22.06 -22.31 21.65
C GLU A 57 21.39 -20.98 22.03
N GLU A 58 21.34 -20.02 21.08
CA GLU A 58 20.40 -18.93 21.16
C GLU A 58 19.01 -19.56 21.27
N PRO A 59 18.18 -19.15 22.23
CA PRO A 59 16.80 -19.62 22.26
C PRO A 59 16.17 -19.19 20.95
N GLU A 60 15.78 -20.19 20.12
CA GLU A 60 14.84 -20.00 19.04
C GLU A 60 13.64 -19.30 19.68
N ALA A 61 13.46 -18.00 19.41
CA ALA A 61 12.23 -17.32 19.68
C ALA A 61 11.17 -18.07 18.87
N GLU A 62 10.39 -18.92 19.55
CA GLU A 62 9.14 -19.40 18.99
C GLU A 62 8.34 -18.12 18.68
N ASP A 63 8.26 -17.78 17.40
CA ASP A 63 7.38 -16.76 16.86
C ASP A 63 5.94 -17.29 16.99
N THR A 64 5.45 -17.31 18.23
CA THR A 64 4.03 -17.48 18.50
C THR A 64 3.37 -16.18 18.12
N ALA A 65 3.03 -16.06 16.83
CA ALA A 65 2.22 -14.97 16.33
C ALA A 65 1.01 -14.83 17.25
N SER A 66 0.99 -13.74 18.02
CA SER A 66 -0.04 -13.52 19.03
C SER A 66 -1.34 -13.17 18.33
N ALA A 67 -2.45 -13.78 18.75
CA ALA A 67 -3.77 -13.42 18.22
C ALA A 67 -4.02 -11.92 18.37
N VAL A 68 -4.57 -11.31 17.32
CA VAL A 68 -4.95 -9.90 17.29
C VAL A 68 -6.44 -9.79 17.56
N THR A 69 -6.83 -8.96 18.54
CA THR A 69 -8.24 -8.61 18.79
C THR A 69 -8.33 -7.11 18.90
N LEU A 70 -9.04 -6.50 17.98
CA LEU A 70 -9.22 -5.05 17.92
C LEU A 70 -10.70 -4.70 17.73
N THR A 71 -11.05 -3.44 17.99
CA THR A 71 -12.37 -2.87 17.67
C THR A 71 -12.21 -1.92 16.49
N ASP A 72 -12.98 -2.13 15.43
CA ASP A 72 -12.98 -1.24 14.28
C ASP A 72 -13.69 0.09 14.56
N MET A 73 -13.61 1.04 13.65
CA MET A 73 -14.15 2.38 13.85
C MET A 73 -15.68 2.45 13.79
N THR A 74 -16.37 1.32 13.54
CA THR A 74 -17.82 1.16 13.70
C THR A 74 -18.21 0.46 15.02
N GLY A 75 -17.22 0.07 15.83
CA GLY A 75 -17.43 -0.61 17.11
C GLY A 75 -17.57 -2.12 17.01
N ARG A 76 -17.22 -2.74 15.87
CA ARG A 76 -17.19 -4.20 15.71
C ARG A 76 -15.88 -4.77 16.24
N GLU A 77 -15.99 -5.85 16.99
CA GLU A 77 -14.82 -6.62 17.42
C GLU A 77 -14.35 -7.54 16.29
N ILE A 78 -13.07 -7.44 15.96
CA ILE A 78 -12.39 -8.21 14.93
C ILE A 78 -11.30 -9.04 15.60
N THR A 79 -11.28 -10.34 15.31
CA THR A 79 -10.26 -11.25 15.82
C THR A 79 -9.57 -11.97 14.66
N LEU A 80 -8.24 -12.00 14.71
CA LEU A 80 -7.36 -12.79 13.84
C LEU A 80 -6.48 -13.69 14.70
N ASP A 81 -6.12 -14.86 14.20
CA ASP A 81 -5.22 -15.79 14.90
C ASP A 81 -3.77 -15.27 14.97
N ALA A 82 -3.40 -14.39 14.06
CA ALA A 82 -2.10 -13.72 13.95
C ALA A 82 -2.27 -12.35 13.24
N PRO A 83 -1.27 -11.46 13.29
CA PRO A 83 -1.26 -10.26 12.45
C PRO A 83 -1.50 -10.58 10.97
N ALA A 84 -2.23 -9.70 10.28
CA ALA A 84 -2.57 -9.91 8.89
C ALA A 84 -1.33 -9.78 7.99
N GLU A 85 -1.14 -10.75 7.10
CA GLU A 85 -0.07 -10.79 6.09
C GLU A 85 -0.59 -10.50 4.67
N ARG A 86 -1.91 -10.51 4.47
CA ARG A 86 -2.55 -10.29 3.18
C ARG A 86 -3.74 -9.35 3.37
N VAL A 87 -3.57 -8.11 2.92
CA VAL A 87 -4.53 -7.02 3.11
C VAL A 87 -4.99 -6.49 1.75
N VAL A 88 -6.28 -6.25 1.59
CA VAL A 88 -6.83 -5.40 0.55
C VAL A 88 -7.26 -4.09 1.20
N ALA A 89 -6.89 -2.93 0.64
CA ALA A 89 -7.29 -1.63 1.12
C ALA A 89 -8.02 -0.85 0.00
N LEU A 90 -9.26 -0.45 0.25
CA LEU A 90 -10.09 0.22 -0.75
C LEU A 90 -9.99 1.74 -0.72
N THR A 91 -9.44 2.32 0.37
CA THR A 91 -9.29 3.76 0.50
C THR A 91 -7.83 4.19 0.34
N ALA A 92 -7.60 5.39 -0.19
CA ALA A 92 -6.26 5.94 -0.34
C ALA A 92 -5.55 6.06 1.02
N SER A 93 -6.27 6.54 2.05
CA SER A 93 -5.73 6.69 3.42
C SER A 93 -5.21 5.39 4.00
N ASP A 94 -5.93 4.28 3.82
CA ASP A 94 -5.51 2.98 4.34
C ASP A 94 -4.25 2.46 3.62
N CYS A 95 -4.17 2.66 2.30
CA CYS A 95 -2.96 2.36 1.54
C CYS A 95 -1.76 3.19 2.04
N GLU A 96 -1.96 4.49 2.22
CA GLU A 96 -0.91 5.41 2.71
C GLU A 96 -0.44 5.03 4.11
N ILE A 97 -1.36 4.67 5.01
CA ILE A 97 -1.04 4.21 6.37
C ILE A 97 -0.23 2.92 6.32
N LEU A 98 -0.62 1.92 5.52
CA LEU A 98 0.12 0.66 5.37
C LEU A 98 1.55 0.91 4.90
N TYR A 99 1.76 1.77 3.91
CA TYR A 99 3.09 2.14 3.44
C TYR A 99 3.88 2.92 4.49
N ALA A 100 3.26 3.84 5.21
CA ALA A 100 3.91 4.60 6.29
C ALA A 100 4.36 3.71 7.46
N LEU A 101 3.61 2.63 7.73
CA LEU A 101 3.94 1.59 8.72
C LEU A 101 5.04 0.62 8.24
N GLY A 102 5.52 0.75 7.00
CA GLY A 102 6.43 -0.22 6.41
C GLY A 102 5.80 -1.59 6.14
N ALA A 103 4.48 -1.63 5.95
CA ALA A 103 3.66 -2.82 5.71
C ALA A 103 3.06 -2.84 4.28
N GLY A 104 3.61 -2.06 3.35
CA GLY A 104 3.13 -1.98 1.98
C GLY A 104 3.25 -3.29 1.20
N ASP A 105 4.18 -4.15 1.56
CA ASP A 105 4.37 -5.50 1.00
C ASP A 105 3.25 -6.49 1.38
N LEU A 106 2.46 -6.19 2.41
CA LEU A 106 1.29 -6.97 2.80
C LEU A 106 0.06 -6.65 1.95
N LEU A 107 0.11 -5.56 1.16
CA LEU A 107 -1.00 -5.11 0.34
C LEU A 107 -1.11 -5.97 -0.93
N VAL A 108 -2.12 -6.83 -1.02
CA VAL A 108 -2.37 -7.71 -2.17
C VAL A 108 -3.39 -7.14 -3.15
N GLY A 109 -4.10 -6.08 -2.79
CA GLY A 109 -5.03 -5.35 -3.64
C GLY A 109 -5.34 -3.96 -3.10
N ARG A 110 -5.57 -3.01 -4.01
CA ARG A 110 -5.88 -1.61 -3.68
C ARG A 110 -7.12 -1.13 -4.40
N GLY A 111 -7.79 -0.13 -3.84
CA GLY A 111 -8.84 0.59 -4.56
C GLY A 111 -8.28 1.33 -5.79
N GLU A 112 -9.12 1.54 -6.80
CA GLU A 112 -8.71 2.17 -8.06
C GLU A 112 -8.21 3.61 -7.90
N TYR A 113 -8.62 4.30 -6.84
CA TYR A 113 -8.23 5.68 -6.52
C TYR A 113 -7.02 5.79 -5.59
N CYS A 114 -6.41 4.66 -5.21
CA CYS A 114 -5.20 4.64 -4.39
C CYS A 114 -3.98 4.78 -5.32
N ASP A 115 -3.33 5.94 -5.30
CA ASP A 115 -2.25 6.30 -6.23
C ASP A 115 -0.98 6.82 -5.52
N TYR A 116 -0.97 6.82 -4.20
CA TYR A 116 0.18 7.23 -3.39
C TYR A 116 0.45 6.20 -2.26
N PRO A 117 1.73 5.96 -1.92
CA PRO A 117 2.94 6.35 -2.67
C PRO A 117 3.00 5.67 -4.06
N ALA A 118 3.96 6.07 -4.91
CA ALA A 118 4.01 5.60 -6.30
C ALA A 118 4.10 4.05 -6.42
N GLU A 119 4.72 3.41 -5.44
CA GLU A 119 4.86 1.96 -5.36
C GLU A 119 3.51 1.24 -5.23
N VAL A 120 2.47 1.90 -4.74
CA VAL A 120 1.12 1.31 -4.64
C VAL A 120 0.55 0.95 -6.01
N LEU A 121 1.01 1.62 -7.09
CA LEU A 121 0.55 1.37 -8.44
C LEU A 121 0.95 -0.01 -8.99
N ASP A 122 1.95 -0.65 -8.40
CA ASP A 122 2.37 -2.02 -8.73
C ASP A 122 1.43 -3.08 -8.11
N VAL A 123 0.59 -2.67 -7.15
CA VAL A 123 -0.40 -3.54 -6.51
C VAL A 123 -1.65 -3.67 -7.39
N PRO A 124 -2.23 -4.88 -7.56
CA PRO A 124 -3.45 -5.09 -8.32
C PRO A 124 -4.58 -4.14 -7.89
N SER A 125 -5.19 -3.45 -8.86
CA SER A 125 -6.31 -2.55 -8.62
C SER A 125 -7.62 -3.33 -8.57
N VAL A 126 -8.46 -3.02 -7.59
CA VAL A 126 -9.81 -3.53 -7.41
C VAL A 126 -10.80 -2.39 -7.67
N GLN A 127 -11.84 -2.66 -8.43
CA GLN A 127 -12.95 -1.71 -8.57
C GLN A 127 -13.59 -1.48 -7.20
N SER A 128 -13.65 -0.23 -6.78
CA SER A 128 -14.12 0.20 -5.46
C SER A 128 -15.21 1.27 -5.57
N GLY A 129 -15.87 1.60 -4.47
CA GLY A 129 -16.98 2.53 -4.44
C GLY A 129 -18.35 1.84 -4.50
N TYR A 130 -19.33 2.44 -5.16
CA TYR A 130 -20.71 1.90 -5.23
C TYR A 130 -20.76 0.53 -5.91
N ASP A 131 -19.89 0.28 -6.88
CA ASP A 131 -19.81 -0.97 -7.64
C ASP A 131 -18.57 -1.76 -7.24
N THR A 132 -18.28 -1.86 -5.94
CA THR A 132 -17.15 -2.65 -5.44
C THR A 132 -17.22 -4.09 -5.92
N ASN A 133 -16.15 -4.54 -6.57
CA ASN A 133 -16.09 -5.89 -7.14
C ASN A 133 -15.64 -6.92 -6.10
N ILE A 134 -16.61 -7.54 -5.45
CA ILE A 134 -16.41 -8.55 -4.40
C ILE A 134 -15.64 -9.77 -4.91
N GLU A 135 -15.92 -10.21 -6.15
CA GLU A 135 -15.24 -11.37 -6.75
C GLU A 135 -13.75 -11.09 -6.97
N GLN A 136 -13.38 -9.87 -7.39
CA GLN A 136 -11.98 -9.47 -7.49
C GLN A 136 -11.28 -9.50 -6.14
N ILE A 137 -11.94 -9.03 -5.07
CA ILE A 137 -11.38 -9.04 -3.72
C ILE A 137 -11.14 -10.49 -3.27
N ILE A 138 -12.14 -11.34 -3.38
CA ILE A 138 -12.05 -12.75 -2.96
C ILE A 138 -10.95 -13.49 -3.74
N ALA A 139 -10.81 -13.20 -5.04
CA ALA A 139 -9.78 -13.84 -5.89
C ALA A 139 -8.33 -13.48 -5.49
N LEU A 140 -8.14 -12.40 -4.74
CA LEU A 140 -6.84 -12.03 -4.17
C LEU A 140 -6.54 -12.75 -2.86
N GLU A 141 -7.49 -13.53 -2.33
CA GLU A 141 -7.36 -14.31 -1.09
C GLU A 141 -6.84 -13.48 0.10
N PRO A 142 -7.41 -12.30 0.40
CA PRO A 142 -6.98 -11.52 1.53
C PRO A 142 -7.49 -12.12 2.84
N GLN A 143 -6.73 -11.94 3.93
CA GLN A 143 -7.21 -12.19 5.28
C GLN A 143 -8.10 -11.05 5.75
N VAL A 144 -7.75 -9.83 5.36
CA VAL A 144 -8.42 -8.59 5.77
C VAL A 144 -8.72 -7.69 4.59
N LEU A 145 -9.91 -7.07 4.64
CA LEU A 145 -10.29 -5.94 3.81
C LEU A 145 -10.43 -4.69 4.68
N LEU A 146 -9.62 -3.66 4.40
CA LEU A 146 -9.80 -2.31 4.93
C LEU A 146 -10.73 -1.51 4.01
N MET A 147 -11.73 -0.86 4.59
CA MET A 147 -12.69 -0.05 3.86
C MET A 147 -13.25 1.11 4.71
N SER A 148 -13.87 2.09 4.06
CA SER A 148 -14.70 3.10 4.74
C SER A 148 -16.18 2.74 4.68
N THR A 149 -17.01 3.48 5.43
CA THR A 149 -18.47 3.30 5.42
C THR A 149 -19.14 3.82 4.14
N MET A 150 -18.39 4.54 3.28
CA MET A 150 -18.99 5.38 2.24
C MET A 150 -19.59 4.64 1.04
N ALA A 151 -19.32 3.37 0.82
CA ALA A 151 -19.74 2.78 -0.43
C ALA A 151 -20.06 1.28 -0.38
N GLN A 152 -20.05 0.66 0.78
CA GLN A 152 -20.36 -0.76 0.93
C GLN A 152 -21.71 -0.94 1.61
N THR A 153 -22.41 -1.98 1.17
CA THR A 153 -23.65 -2.40 1.79
C THR A 153 -23.38 -3.51 2.80
N ASP A 154 -24.26 -3.65 3.79
CA ASP A 154 -24.20 -4.77 4.75
C ASP A 154 -24.18 -6.14 4.03
N GLU A 155 -24.83 -6.25 2.88
CA GLU A 155 -24.86 -7.47 2.08
C GLU A 155 -23.47 -7.79 1.48
N GLN A 156 -22.76 -6.79 1.01
CA GLN A 156 -21.37 -6.97 0.50
C GLN A 156 -20.43 -7.39 1.62
N VAL A 157 -20.55 -6.77 2.79
CA VAL A 157 -19.76 -7.15 3.98
C VAL A 157 -20.04 -8.62 4.35
N GLN A 158 -21.31 -9.03 4.41
CA GLN A 158 -21.67 -10.42 4.71
C GLN A 158 -21.14 -11.42 3.68
N GLN A 159 -21.12 -11.08 2.39
CA GLN A 159 -20.55 -11.92 1.34
C GLN A 159 -19.04 -12.11 1.52
N LEU A 160 -18.31 -11.05 1.86
CA LEU A 160 -16.88 -11.11 2.13
C LEU A 160 -16.57 -11.96 3.37
N GLU A 161 -17.30 -11.73 4.46
CA GLU A 161 -17.13 -12.49 5.69
C GLU A 161 -17.49 -13.98 5.51
N ALA A 162 -18.50 -14.29 4.71
CA ALA A 162 -18.84 -15.67 4.33
C ALA A 162 -17.75 -16.34 3.50
N ALA A 163 -16.95 -15.58 2.76
CA ALA A 163 -15.78 -16.04 2.02
C ALA A 163 -14.51 -16.13 2.90
N GLY A 164 -14.61 -15.81 4.19
CA GLY A 164 -13.48 -15.87 5.14
C GLY A 164 -12.64 -14.59 5.23
N VAL A 165 -13.03 -13.52 4.54
CA VAL A 165 -12.34 -12.22 4.60
C VAL A 165 -12.84 -11.43 5.81
N ARG A 166 -11.94 -11.00 6.68
CA ARG A 166 -12.30 -10.10 7.80
C ARG A 166 -12.42 -8.66 7.29
N VAL A 167 -13.61 -8.08 7.44
CA VAL A 167 -13.83 -6.68 7.03
C VAL A 167 -13.59 -5.77 8.22
N VAL A 168 -12.69 -4.80 8.07
CA VAL A 168 -12.30 -3.80 9.08
C VAL A 168 -12.61 -2.41 8.53
N VAL A 169 -13.43 -1.66 9.25
CA VAL A 169 -13.78 -0.30 8.85
C VAL A 169 -12.83 0.70 9.46
N SER A 170 -12.18 1.47 8.59
CA SER A 170 -11.31 2.61 8.90
C SER A 170 -11.96 3.87 8.33
N ASP A 171 -12.59 4.68 9.16
CA ASP A 171 -13.41 5.83 8.74
C ASP A 171 -13.18 7.04 9.64
N ALA A 172 -11.97 7.60 9.59
CA ALA A 172 -11.58 8.76 10.37
C ALA A 172 -12.34 10.01 9.91
N GLN A 173 -12.95 10.73 10.87
CA GLN A 173 -13.73 11.96 10.63
C GLN A 173 -13.03 13.22 11.16
N ASP A 174 -11.91 13.05 11.85
CA ASP A 174 -11.08 14.11 12.42
C ASP A 174 -9.65 13.63 12.66
N ILE A 175 -8.80 14.51 13.19
CA ILE A 175 -7.39 14.19 13.46
C ILE A 175 -7.24 13.07 14.48
N GLU A 176 -8.04 13.05 15.54
CA GLU A 176 -8.01 12.00 16.57
C GLU A 176 -8.46 10.64 15.98
N GLY A 177 -9.46 10.67 15.10
CA GLY A 177 -9.88 9.50 14.32
C GLY A 177 -8.75 8.98 13.43
N THR A 178 -7.95 9.86 12.84
CA THR A 178 -6.76 9.47 12.06
C THR A 178 -5.74 8.75 12.93
N TYR A 179 -5.45 9.24 14.15
CA TYR A 179 -4.57 8.54 15.09
C TYR A 179 -5.11 7.17 15.47
N THR A 180 -6.43 7.07 15.66
CA THR A 180 -7.12 5.81 15.95
C THR A 180 -6.95 4.83 14.78
N ALA A 181 -7.15 5.28 13.54
CA ALA A 181 -6.99 4.45 12.35
C ALA A 181 -5.54 3.95 12.19
N ILE A 182 -4.54 4.83 12.38
CA ILE A 182 -3.12 4.46 12.32
C ILE A 182 -2.78 3.38 13.35
N ASN A 183 -3.22 3.55 14.60
CA ASN A 183 -2.95 2.58 15.66
C ASN A 183 -3.67 1.25 15.40
N MET A 184 -4.94 1.30 14.98
CA MET A 184 -5.74 0.12 14.65
C MET A 184 -5.13 -0.68 13.49
N ILE A 185 -4.71 -0.02 12.41
CA ILE A 185 -4.05 -0.69 11.28
C ILE A 185 -2.68 -1.22 11.70
N GLY A 186 -1.93 -0.47 12.53
CA GLY A 186 -0.67 -0.93 13.10
C GLY A 186 -0.82 -2.22 13.94
N GLU A 187 -1.87 -2.30 14.76
CA GLU A 187 -2.21 -3.51 15.51
C GLU A 187 -2.58 -4.67 14.59
N LEU A 188 -3.40 -4.38 13.57
CA LEU A 188 -3.86 -5.36 12.59
C LEU A 188 -2.71 -6.08 11.85
N VAL A 189 -1.64 -5.36 11.54
CA VAL A 189 -0.50 -5.87 10.75
C VAL A 189 0.79 -6.05 11.57
N GLY A 190 0.72 -5.98 12.91
CA GLY A 190 1.87 -6.19 13.79
C GLY A 190 2.93 -5.07 13.71
N ARG A 191 2.51 -3.82 13.51
CA ARG A 191 3.36 -2.62 13.41
C ARG A 191 2.99 -1.56 14.47
N GLN A 192 2.73 -2.00 15.69
CA GLN A 192 2.28 -1.12 16.77
C GLN A 192 3.32 -0.04 17.14
N ALA A 193 4.59 -0.40 17.12
CA ALA A 193 5.68 0.53 17.46
C ALA A 193 5.81 1.64 16.40
N GLU A 194 5.73 1.28 15.13
CA GLU A 194 5.74 2.21 14.01
C GLU A 194 4.53 3.13 14.05
N ALA A 195 3.34 2.58 14.31
CA ALA A 195 2.10 3.35 14.47
C ALA A 195 2.22 4.39 15.60
N ALA A 196 2.69 3.99 16.77
CA ALA A 196 2.90 4.90 17.90
C ALA A 196 3.87 6.03 17.54
N SER A 197 4.97 5.72 16.86
CA SER A 197 5.96 6.71 16.42
C SER A 197 5.39 7.72 15.41
N ILE A 198 4.57 7.24 14.46
CA ILE A 198 3.90 8.13 13.49
C ILE A 198 2.94 9.07 14.22
N VAL A 199 2.09 8.54 15.09
CA VAL A 199 1.11 9.33 15.86
C VAL A 199 1.82 10.37 16.74
N GLU A 200 2.87 10.00 17.45
CA GLU A 200 3.67 10.95 18.26
C GLU A 200 4.25 12.08 17.41
N SER A 201 4.81 11.74 16.24
CA SER A 201 5.36 12.73 15.32
C SER A 201 4.29 13.69 14.78
N MET A 202 3.12 13.17 14.44
CA MET A 202 1.98 13.98 13.99
C MET A 202 1.50 14.91 15.10
N GLN A 203 1.28 14.39 16.31
CA GLN A 203 0.85 15.18 17.48
C GLN A 203 1.82 16.33 17.75
N LYS A 204 3.13 16.03 17.77
CA LYS A 204 4.15 17.06 17.96
C LYS A 204 4.07 18.15 16.89
N THR A 205 3.90 17.77 15.62
CA THR A 205 3.78 18.73 14.51
C THR A 205 2.55 19.62 14.68
N PHE A 206 1.40 19.04 15.05
CA PHE A 206 0.19 19.82 15.28
C PHE A 206 0.32 20.75 16.50
N ASP A 207 0.99 20.33 17.57
CA ASP A 207 1.23 21.17 18.72
C ASP A 207 2.18 22.34 18.39
N GLU A 208 3.22 22.11 17.61
CA GLU A 208 4.09 23.16 17.09
C GLU A 208 3.32 24.18 16.22
N ILE A 209 2.43 23.69 15.34
CA ILE A 209 1.57 24.55 14.52
C ILE A 209 0.64 25.38 15.42
N ARG A 210 -0.03 24.77 16.38
CA ARG A 210 -0.91 25.46 17.33
C ARG A 210 -0.18 26.52 18.15
N ALA A 211 1.03 26.18 18.63
CA ALA A 211 1.86 27.14 19.40
C ALA A 211 2.30 28.35 18.56
N ASN A 212 2.44 28.19 17.26
CA ASN A 212 2.84 29.24 16.32
C ASN A 212 1.65 29.86 15.55
N ALA A 213 0.44 29.37 15.76
CA ALA A 213 -0.77 29.95 15.17
C ALA A 213 -0.97 31.37 15.70
N GLY A 214 -1.27 32.30 14.80
CA GLY A 214 -1.55 33.69 15.16
C GLY A 214 -2.89 33.83 15.90
N ASP A 215 -3.29 35.07 16.12
CA ASP A 215 -4.50 35.47 16.88
C ASP A 215 -5.85 35.11 16.20
N GLY A 216 -5.82 34.38 15.09
CA GLY A 216 -7.03 33.93 14.39
C GLY A 216 -7.80 35.03 13.66
N THR A 217 -7.17 36.19 13.39
CA THR A 217 -7.81 37.32 12.68
C THR A 217 -7.94 37.12 11.18
N LYS A 218 -7.28 36.11 10.62
CA LYS A 218 -7.33 35.77 9.18
C LYS A 218 -8.39 34.72 8.92
N SER A 219 -9.14 34.87 7.84
CA SER A 219 -10.03 33.85 7.30
C SER A 219 -9.44 33.21 6.05
N ILE A 220 -9.69 31.93 5.87
CA ILE A 220 -9.28 31.15 4.72
C ILE A 220 -10.54 30.60 4.04
N TYR A 221 -10.58 30.70 2.72
CA TYR A 221 -11.53 29.95 1.91
C TYR A 221 -10.80 28.75 1.30
N PHE A 222 -11.31 27.55 1.53
CA PHE A 222 -10.76 26.32 1.00
C PHE A 222 -11.70 25.74 -0.05
N GLU A 223 -11.29 25.72 -1.32
CA GLU A 223 -12.07 25.14 -2.40
C GLU A 223 -11.73 23.67 -2.59
N VAL A 224 -12.74 22.81 -2.47
CA VAL A 224 -12.57 21.34 -2.50
C VAL A 224 -12.89 20.72 -3.85
N SER A 225 -13.36 21.53 -4.84
CA SER A 225 -13.79 21.01 -6.13
C SER A 225 -13.44 21.98 -7.25
N PRO A 226 -13.09 21.52 -8.46
CA PRO A 226 -12.92 22.38 -9.62
C PRO A 226 -14.18 23.22 -9.90
N LEU A 227 -14.01 24.52 -10.23
CA LEU A 227 -15.07 25.48 -10.46
C LEU A 227 -16.17 25.03 -11.42
N GLN A 228 -15.84 24.14 -12.36
CA GLN A 228 -16.82 23.58 -13.31
C GLN A 228 -17.94 22.76 -12.64
N TYR A 229 -17.74 22.31 -11.40
CA TYR A 229 -18.74 21.59 -10.60
C TYR A 229 -19.43 22.48 -9.55
N GLY A 230 -19.15 23.78 -9.56
CA GLY A 230 -19.64 24.77 -8.60
C GLY A 230 -18.63 25.09 -7.50
N LEU A 231 -18.95 26.10 -6.72
CA LEU A 231 -18.12 26.50 -5.57
C LEU A 231 -18.48 25.61 -4.37
N TRP A 232 -17.56 24.75 -3.99
CA TRP A 232 -17.69 23.87 -2.83
C TRP A 232 -16.57 24.17 -1.84
N THR A 233 -16.92 24.28 -0.57
CA THR A 233 -15.97 24.54 0.49
C THR A 233 -16.25 23.64 1.69
N ALA A 234 -15.22 23.41 2.50
CA ALA A 234 -15.38 22.77 3.78
C ALA A 234 -16.18 23.66 4.73
N GLY A 235 -17.10 23.07 5.49
CA GLY A 235 -17.91 23.74 6.51
C GLY A 235 -17.55 23.27 7.91
N SER A 236 -18.26 23.82 8.91
CA SER A 236 -18.12 23.36 10.28
C SER A 236 -18.52 21.87 10.39
N GLY A 237 -17.70 21.07 11.07
CA GLY A 237 -17.89 19.63 11.19
C GLY A 237 -17.27 18.80 10.06
N THR A 238 -16.50 19.43 9.17
CA THR A 238 -15.64 18.72 8.22
C THR A 238 -14.23 18.56 8.78
N PHE A 239 -13.47 17.65 8.20
CA PHE A 239 -12.09 17.37 8.56
C PHE A 239 -11.13 18.58 8.35
N MET A 240 -11.49 19.50 7.46
CA MET A 240 -10.70 20.68 7.08
C MET A 240 -11.07 21.93 7.86
#